data_7415ebaf217d4cd910aa4007096bb2fb
#
_entry.id   7415ebaf217d4cd910aa4007096bb2fb
#
_cell.length_a   1.000
_cell.length_b   1.000
_cell.length_c   1.000
_cell.angle_alpha   90.00
_cell.angle_beta   90.00
_cell.angle_gamma   90.00
#
_symmetry.space_group_name_H-M   'P 1'
#
loop_
_entity.id
_entity.type
_entity.pdbx_description
1 polymer ?
#
loop_
_entity_poly.entity_id
_entity_poly.type
_entity_poly.pdbx_seq_one_letter_code
_entity_poly.pdbx_strand_id
1 'polypeptide(L)'
;RIELTEEGQLFLGYAREALNQLAQGEEALKLLHCAPSGKLRVDAASPFVFHQLAPHLKAFNQAYPDIKLEITSHDNIIDLLEHKTDIAIRIGELADSNLHARTLGVSKLQLVASPDYLKTAPPLNELTDLASHQLIGFTDAPHLNHWPLTTPLDLKFSISASSGETVRQLCIQGHGITLLSEFMINEDLKAGRLVKVLEGEVLSPNRREKVHAVYYQNSGVSSRVLAFLDF
;
A
#
# COMPACT_ATOMS: atom_id res chain seq x y z
N ARG A 1 28.75 -22.62 3.25
CA ARG A 1 28.01 -21.38 3.54
C ARG A 1 28.73 -20.74 4.72
N ILE A 2 29.12 -19.49 4.62
CA ILE A 2 29.74 -18.76 5.74
C ILE A 2 28.56 -18.12 6.49
N GLU A 3 28.42 -18.46 7.77
CA GLU A 3 27.42 -17.91 8.67
C GLU A 3 28.11 -17.18 9.82
N LEU A 4 27.45 -16.16 10.35
CA LEU A 4 27.98 -15.42 11.50
C LEU A 4 27.80 -16.27 12.77
N THR A 5 28.79 -16.19 13.68
CA THR A 5 28.63 -16.72 15.05
C THR A 5 27.61 -15.89 15.83
N GLU A 6 27.16 -16.38 16.98
CA GLU A 6 26.25 -15.64 17.86
C GLU A 6 26.84 -14.28 18.28
N GLU A 7 28.14 -14.27 18.63
CA GLU A 7 28.85 -13.05 18.95
C GLU A 7 28.98 -12.13 17.73
N GLY A 8 29.16 -12.71 16.54
CA GLY A 8 29.20 -11.97 15.27
C GLY A 8 27.84 -11.32 14.94
N GLN A 9 26.73 -12.00 15.21
CA GLN A 9 25.39 -11.44 15.04
C GLN A 9 25.13 -10.31 16.03
N LEU A 10 25.48 -10.51 17.30
CA LEU A 10 25.37 -9.49 18.33
C LEU A 10 26.19 -8.24 17.98
N PHE A 11 27.45 -8.42 17.61
CA PHE A 11 28.35 -7.32 17.21
C PHE A 11 27.86 -6.61 15.95
N LEU A 12 27.32 -7.35 14.97
CA LEU A 12 26.74 -6.77 13.75
C LEU A 12 25.58 -5.82 14.07
N GLY A 13 24.77 -6.15 15.08
CA GLY A 13 23.70 -5.28 15.57
C GLY A 13 24.23 -3.93 16.02
N TYR A 14 25.21 -3.94 16.93
CA TYR A 14 25.85 -2.71 17.44
C TYR A 14 26.63 -1.95 16.36
N ALA A 15 27.33 -2.65 15.47
CA ALA A 15 28.05 -2.02 14.37
C ALA A 15 27.10 -1.29 13.40
N ARG A 16 25.96 -1.91 13.07
CA ARG A 16 24.92 -1.27 12.26
C ARG A 16 24.35 -0.03 12.94
N GLU A 17 24.06 -0.12 14.22
CA GLU A 17 23.55 1.01 14.99
C GLU A 17 24.54 2.17 15.04
N ALA A 18 25.81 1.91 15.28
CA ALA A 18 26.88 2.91 15.28
C ALA A 18 27.03 3.59 13.90
N LEU A 19 27.03 2.82 12.81
CA LEU A 19 27.10 3.36 11.45
C LEU A 19 25.86 4.21 11.12
N ASN A 20 24.68 3.79 11.57
CA ASN A 20 23.47 4.58 11.43
C ASN A 20 23.55 5.91 12.18
N GLN A 21 24.09 5.93 13.41
CA GLN A 21 24.26 7.16 14.19
C GLN A 21 25.22 8.15 13.50
N LEU A 22 26.29 7.64 12.92
CA LEU A 22 27.22 8.47 12.15
C LEU A 22 26.54 9.07 10.91
N ALA A 23 25.82 8.24 10.15
CA ALA A 23 25.07 8.71 8.97
C ALA A 23 24.01 9.77 9.34
N GLN A 24 23.36 9.65 10.50
CA GLN A 24 22.44 10.67 11.02
C GLN A 24 23.15 11.99 11.33
N GLY A 25 24.31 11.94 11.96
CA GLY A 25 25.09 13.15 12.25
C GLY A 25 25.47 13.90 10.97
N GLU A 26 25.92 13.17 9.95
CA GLU A 26 26.23 13.75 8.63
C GLU A 26 24.96 14.33 7.95
N GLU A 27 23.84 13.64 8.02
CA GLU A 27 22.58 14.09 7.43
C GLU A 27 22.02 15.30 8.17
N ALA A 28 22.09 15.32 9.50
CA ALA A 28 21.68 16.47 10.31
C ALA A 28 22.50 17.73 9.96
N LEU A 29 23.80 17.58 9.66
CA LEU A 29 24.62 18.70 9.18
C LEU A 29 24.19 19.17 7.78
N LYS A 30 23.82 18.25 6.88
CA LYS A 30 23.31 18.58 5.56
C LYS A 30 21.96 19.32 5.61
N LEU A 31 21.10 18.97 6.56
CA LEU A 31 19.82 19.67 6.81
C LEU A 31 20.00 21.15 7.12
N LEU A 32 21.12 21.53 7.73
CA LEU A 32 21.41 22.92 8.09
C LEU A 32 21.84 23.79 6.89
N HIS A 33 22.30 23.18 5.79
CA HIS A 33 23.01 23.93 4.74
C HIS A 33 22.69 23.53 3.30
N CYS A 34 21.93 22.46 3.02
CA CYS A 34 21.72 21.95 1.66
C CYS A 34 20.25 21.59 1.36
N ALA A 35 19.87 21.76 0.10
CA ALA A 35 18.60 21.22 -0.40
C ALA A 35 18.55 19.69 -0.27
N PRO A 36 17.36 19.10 -0.08
CA PRO A 36 17.22 17.64 -0.01
C PRO A 36 17.81 16.97 -1.25
N SER A 37 18.71 16.00 -1.05
CA SER A 37 19.43 15.36 -2.15
C SER A 37 19.78 13.90 -1.85
N GLY A 38 20.21 13.18 -2.89
CA GLY A 38 20.66 11.79 -2.80
C GLY A 38 19.58 10.78 -3.18
N LYS A 39 19.86 9.50 -2.93
CA LYS A 39 18.97 8.39 -3.31
C LYS A 39 17.89 8.19 -2.25
N LEU A 40 16.63 8.14 -2.68
CA LEU A 40 15.47 7.80 -1.87
C LEU A 40 14.78 6.55 -2.44
N ARG A 41 14.65 5.51 -1.65
CA ARG A 41 13.99 4.26 -2.00
C ARG A 41 12.64 4.15 -1.33
N VAL A 42 11.60 4.09 -2.14
CA VAL A 42 10.21 4.00 -1.70
C VAL A 42 9.61 2.69 -2.18
N ASP A 43 9.00 1.94 -1.27
CA ASP A 43 8.24 0.73 -1.57
C ASP A 43 6.75 0.93 -1.29
N ALA A 44 5.90 0.47 -2.19
CA ALA A 44 4.45 0.48 -2.00
C ALA A 44 3.78 -0.61 -2.83
N ALA A 45 2.57 -1.04 -2.45
CA ALA A 45 1.77 -1.92 -3.29
C ALA A 45 1.50 -1.31 -4.67
N SER A 46 1.47 -2.13 -5.71
CA SER A 46 1.31 -1.70 -7.10
C SER A 46 0.14 -0.74 -7.32
N PRO A 47 -1.06 -0.96 -6.74
CA PRO A 47 -2.16 -0.01 -6.90
C PRO A 47 -1.83 1.39 -6.34
N PHE A 48 -1.10 1.45 -5.21
CA PHE A 48 -0.73 2.74 -4.62
C PHE A 48 0.29 3.47 -5.50
N VAL A 49 1.26 2.75 -6.04
CA VAL A 49 2.23 3.33 -6.99
C VAL A 49 1.52 3.92 -8.19
N PHE A 50 0.62 3.16 -8.83
CA PHE A 50 -0.04 3.59 -10.06
C PHE A 50 -1.03 4.74 -9.86
N HIS A 51 -1.82 4.68 -8.78
CA HIS A 51 -2.95 5.59 -8.60
C HIS A 51 -2.67 6.78 -7.68
N GLN A 52 -1.61 6.69 -6.84
CA GLN A 52 -1.28 7.76 -5.88
C GLN A 52 0.12 8.34 -6.09
N LEU A 53 1.14 7.55 -6.34
CA LEU A 53 2.50 8.10 -6.49
C LEU A 53 2.75 8.61 -7.90
N ALA A 54 2.56 7.78 -8.92
CA ALA A 54 2.91 8.10 -10.30
C ALA A 54 2.34 9.43 -10.80
N PRO A 55 1.08 9.81 -10.49
CA PRO A 55 0.54 11.10 -10.92
C PRO A 55 1.28 12.32 -10.35
N HIS A 56 1.92 12.17 -9.18
CA HIS A 56 2.59 13.26 -8.47
C HIS A 56 4.10 13.33 -8.70
N LEU A 57 4.72 12.28 -9.24
CA LEU A 57 6.19 12.18 -9.37
C LEU A 57 6.80 13.28 -10.23
N LYS A 58 6.10 13.75 -11.27
CA LYS A 58 6.59 14.85 -12.10
C LYS A 58 6.77 16.14 -11.26
N ALA A 59 5.78 16.47 -10.45
CA ALA A 59 5.84 17.64 -9.58
C ALA A 59 6.88 17.47 -8.47
N PHE A 60 6.98 16.28 -7.89
CA PHE A 60 8.02 15.96 -6.92
C PHE A 60 9.43 16.15 -7.48
N ASN A 61 9.72 15.60 -8.65
CA ASN A 61 11.02 15.71 -9.29
C ASN A 61 11.37 17.17 -9.65
N GLN A 62 10.36 18.01 -9.96
CA GLN A 62 10.55 19.43 -10.19
C GLN A 62 10.88 20.20 -8.90
N ALA A 63 10.23 19.83 -7.78
CA ALA A 63 10.46 20.45 -6.48
C ALA A 63 11.80 20.02 -5.86
N TYR A 64 12.22 18.78 -6.11
CA TYR A 64 13.42 18.17 -5.52
C TYR A 64 14.31 17.50 -6.58
N PRO A 65 14.94 18.28 -7.48
CA PRO A 65 15.68 17.75 -8.63
C PRO A 65 16.92 16.93 -8.26
N ASP A 66 17.46 17.14 -7.05
CA ASP A 66 18.65 16.45 -6.56
C ASP A 66 18.32 15.14 -5.81
N ILE A 67 17.02 14.80 -5.65
CA ILE A 67 16.60 13.50 -5.12
C ILE A 67 16.48 12.49 -6.27
N LYS A 68 17.29 11.44 -6.18
CA LYS A 68 17.19 10.29 -7.07
C LYS A 68 16.21 9.26 -6.49
N LEU A 69 14.98 9.28 -6.97
CA LEU A 69 13.92 8.40 -6.49
C LEU A 69 14.01 7.01 -7.14
N GLU A 70 13.99 5.96 -6.31
CA GLU A 70 13.82 4.56 -6.72
C GLU A 70 12.51 4.04 -6.11
N ILE A 71 11.61 3.52 -6.96
CA ILE A 71 10.32 2.99 -6.52
C ILE A 71 10.31 1.48 -6.79
N THR A 72 9.95 0.72 -5.77
CA THR A 72 9.66 -0.72 -5.86
C THR A 72 8.21 -0.98 -5.57
N SER A 73 7.67 -2.04 -6.17
CA SER A 73 6.28 -2.43 -5.99
C SER A 73 6.21 -3.85 -5.48
N HIS A 74 5.90 -3.99 -4.17
CA HIS A 74 5.67 -5.30 -3.56
C HIS A 74 4.27 -5.30 -2.93
N ASP A 75 3.44 -6.26 -3.33
CA ASP A 75 2.10 -6.42 -2.76
C ASP A 75 2.15 -7.16 -1.40
N ASN A 76 3.28 -7.78 -1.07
CA ASN A 76 3.55 -8.39 0.22
C ASN A 76 4.36 -7.46 1.14
N ILE A 77 4.26 -7.69 2.46
CA ILE A 77 5.08 -6.97 3.44
C ILE A 77 6.54 -7.40 3.28
N ILE A 78 7.42 -6.44 3.01
CA ILE A 78 8.86 -6.66 2.91
C ILE A 78 9.58 -6.15 4.15
N ASP A 79 10.74 -6.75 4.46
CA ASP A 79 11.69 -6.19 5.43
C ASP A 79 12.41 -4.98 4.79
N LEU A 80 12.27 -3.81 5.42
CA LEU A 80 12.85 -2.57 4.91
C LEU A 80 14.39 -2.60 4.90
N LEU A 81 15.01 -3.28 5.88
CA LEU A 81 16.47 -3.37 5.95
C LEU A 81 17.03 -4.31 4.89
N GLU A 82 16.42 -5.47 4.73
CA GLU A 82 16.84 -6.45 3.72
C GLU A 82 16.78 -5.85 2.32
N HIS A 83 15.70 -5.11 2.03
CA HIS A 83 15.46 -4.49 0.72
C HIS A 83 16.06 -3.07 0.61
N LYS A 84 16.76 -2.59 1.64
CA LYS A 84 17.36 -1.24 1.68
C LYS A 84 16.35 -0.13 1.36
N THR A 85 15.13 -0.28 1.83
CA THR A 85 14.01 0.64 1.61
C THR A 85 14.04 1.75 2.65
N ASP A 86 13.97 3.01 2.22
CA ASP A 86 13.95 4.17 3.12
C ASP A 86 12.54 4.42 3.68
N ILE A 87 11.52 4.28 2.81
CA ILE A 87 10.10 4.46 3.15
C ILE A 87 9.29 3.31 2.53
N ALA A 88 8.41 2.71 3.31
CA ALA A 88 7.39 1.81 2.76
C ALA A 88 5.98 2.36 3.02
N ILE A 89 5.14 2.39 2.00
CA ILE A 89 3.73 2.75 2.12
C ILE A 89 2.95 1.46 2.42
N ARG A 90 2.17 1.49 3.50
CA ARG A 90 1.38 0.35 3.97
C ARG A 90 -0.08 0.77 4.13
N ILE A 91 -0.98 -0.12 3.73
CA ILE A 91 -2.42 0.09 3.79
C ILE A 91 -2.99 -0.91 4.79
N GLY A 92 -3.78 -0.41 5.74
CA GLY A 92 -4.37 -1.20 6.80
C GLY A 92 -3.61 -1.08 8.13
N GLU A 93 -3.88 -2.01 9.03
CA GLU A 93 -3.22 -2.05 10.33
C GLU A 93 -1.75 -2.42 10.19
N LEU A 94 -0.95 -1.75 11.00
CA LEU A 94 0.47 -2.04 11.13
C LEU A 94 0.68 -3.08 12.23
N ALA A 95 1.54 -4.05 12.00
CA ALA A 95 2.03 -4.92 13.06
C ALA A 95 2.97 -4.12 13.99
N ASP A 96 3.04 -4.53 15.24
CA ASP A 96 4.00 -3.95 16.19
C ASP A 96 5.42 -4.11 15.66
N SER A 97 6.12 -3.01 15.55
CA SER A 97 7.49 -2.97 15.01
C SER A 97 8.25 -1.77 15.57
N ASN A 98 9.58 -1.79 15.46
CA ASN A 98 10.44 -0.67 15.79
C ASN A 98 10.47 0.44 14.70
N LEU A 99 9.51 0.43 13.79
CA LEU A 99 9.38 1.40 12.72
C LEU A 99 8.53 2.58 13.18
N HIS A 100 8.89 3.77 12.73
CA HIS A 100 8.02 4.92 12.81
C HIS A 100 6.94 4.85 11.76
N ALA A 101 5.73 5.26 12.12
CA ALA A 101 4.61 5.33 11.22
C ALA A 101 4.03 6.75 11.18
N ARG A 102 3.89 7.30 9.97
CA ARG A 102 3.16 8.54 9.73
C ARG A 102 1.91 8.22 8.93
N THR A 103 0.73 8.56 9.46
CA THR A 103 -0.52 8.41 8.71
C THR A 103 -0.55 9.43 7.57
N LEU A 104 -0.73 8.94 6.33
CA LEU A 104 -0.85 9.74 5.13
C LEU A 104 -2.29 10.07 4.79
N GLY A 105 -3.23 9.19 5.16
CA GLY A 105 -4.64 9.40 4.88
C GLY A 105 -5.49 8.17 5.19
N VAL A 106 -6.72 8.24 4.73
CA VAL A 106 -7.72 7.17 4.85
C VAL A 106 -8.36 6.95 3.49
N SER A 107 -8.51 5.70 3.08
CA SER A 107 -9.23 5.32 1.87
C SER A 107 -10.28 4.27 2.18
N LYS A 108 -11.54 4.62 2.01
CA LYS A 108 -12.67 3.71 2.24
C LYS A 108 -12.63 2.54 1.27
N LEU A 109 -13.18 1.43 1.70
CA LEU A 109 -13.40 0.26 0.85
C LEU A 109 -14.79 0.35 0.19
N GLN A 110 -14.88 -0.10 -1.06
CA GLN A 110 -16.12 -0.14 -1.81
C GLN A 110 -16.29 -1.50 -2.49
N LEU A 111 -17.50 -2.06 -2.39
CA LEU A 111 -17.92 -3.15 -3.26
C LEU A 111 -18.17 -2.59 -4.66
N VAL A 112 -17.54 -3.19 -5.66
CA VAL A 112 -17.62 -2.70 -7.04
C VAL A 112 -17.77 -3.85 -8.03
N ALA A 113 -18.40 -3.54 -9.14
CA ALA A 113 -18.52 -4.41 -10.31
C ALA A 113 -18.50 -3.55 -11.58
N SER A 114 -18.19 -4.15 -12.73
CA SER A 114 -18.39 -3.47 -14.00
C SER A 114 -19.86 -3.49 -14.41
N PRO A 115 -20.35 -2.43 -15.10
CA PRO A 115 -21.70 -2.42 -15.64
C PRO A 115 -21.99 -3.62 -16.56
N ASP A 116 -20.99 -4.08 -17.31
CA ASP A 116 -21.14 -5.20 -18.24
C ASP A 116 -21.35 -6.53 -17.51
N TYR A 117 -20.68 -6.74 -16.38
CA TYR A 117 -20.97 -7.89 -15.52
C TYR A 117 -22.42 -7.87 -15.02
N LEU A 118 -22.87 -6.71 -14.50
CA LEU A 118 -24.19 -6.59 -13.89
C LEU A 118 -25.35 -6.77 -14.88
N LYS A 119 -25.15 -6.52 -16.19
CA LYS A 119 -26.16 -6.74 -17.22
C LYS A 119 -26.55 -8.21 -17.37
N THR A 120 -25.63 -9.12 -17.09
CA THR A 120 -25.82 -10.56 -17.32
C THR A 120 -25.85 -11.37 -16.02
N ALA A 121 -25.48 -10.77 -14.90
CA ALA A 121 -25.46 -11.38 -13.59
C ALA A 121 -26.87 -11.45 -12.97
N PRO A 122 -27.10 -12.32 -11.97
CA PRO A 122 -28.32 -12.30 -11.18
C PRO A 122 -28.59 -10.94 -10.53
N PRO A 123 -29.82 -10.63 -10.08
CA PRO A 123 -30.09 -9.42 -9.30
C PRO A 123 -29.21 -9.34 -8.05
N LEU A 124 -28.75 -8.13 -7.71
CA LEU A 124 -27.92 -7.84 -6.56
C LEU A 124 -28.56 -6.72 -5.73
N ASN A 125 -29.42 -7.09 -4.79
CA ASN A 125 -30.20 -6.15 -3.97
C ASN A 125 -29.75 -6.13 -2.51
N GLU A 126 -29.24 -7.25 -1.99
CA GLU A 126 -28.81 -7.41 -0.61
C GLU A 126 -27.54 -8.25 -0.51
N LEU A 127 -26.87 -8.23 0.67
CA LEU A 127 -25.60 -8.93 0.88
C LEU A 127 -25.69 -10.43 0.62
N THR A 128 -26.81 -11.06 0.92
CA THR A 128 -27.00 -12.52 0.73
C THR A 128 -26.96 -12.92 -0.75
N ASP A 129 -27.27 -11.99 -1.66
CA ASP A 129 -27.21 -12.23 -3.11
C ASP A 129 -25.77 -12.48 -3.60
N LEU A 130 -24.73 -12.01 -2.85
CA LEU A 130 -23.33 -12.27 -3.17
C LEU A 130 -23.01 -13.75 -3.34
N ALA A 131 -23.73 -14.64 -2.65
CA ALA A 131 -23.57 -16.08 -2.78
C ALA A 131 -23.85 -16.62 -4.20
N SER A 132 -24.64 -15.87 -4.99
CA SER A 132 -25.02 -16.22 -6.38
C SER A 132 -24.12 -15.52 -7.42
N HIS A 133 -23.17 -14.70 -6.97
CA HIS A 133 -22.29 -13.93 -7.83
C HIS A 133 -20.89 -14.50 -7.93
N GLN A 134 -20.18 -14.16 -9.00
CA GLN A 134 -18.75 -14.39 -9.13
C GLN A 134 -18.03 -13.35 -8.27
N LEU A 135 -17.19 -13.80 -7.33
CA LEU A 135 -16.39 -12.92 -6.48
C LEU A 135 -14.92 -13.04 -6.84
N ILE A 136 -14.24 -11.91 -6.83
CA ILE A 136 -12.79 -11.82 -7.12
C ILE A 136 -12.07 -11.48 -5.83
N GLY A 137 -11.10 -12.32 -5.44
CA GLY A 137 -10.36 -12.21 -4.20
C GLY A 137 -8.84 -12.18 -4.39
N PHE A 138 -8.13 -12.42 -3.29
CA PHE A 138 -6.67 -12.42 -3.23
C PHE A 138 -6.13 -13.83 -2.96
N THR A 139 -5.01 -14.18 -3.64
CA THR A 139 -4.34 -15.49 -3.48
C THR A 139 -3.40 -15.46 -2.26
N ASP A 140 -2.48 -14.49 -2.21
CA ASP A 140 -1.36 -14.49 -1.25
C ASP A 140 -1.64 -13.65 0.01
N ALA A 141 -2.82 -13.04 0.08
CA ALA A 141 -3.26 -12.22 1.21
C ALA A 141 -4.67 -12.63 1.68
N PRO A 142 -4.85 -13.82 2.30
CA PRO A 142 -6.16 -14.34 2.69
C PRO A 142 -6.96 -13.41 3.60
N HIS A 143 -6.26 -12.60 4.42
CA HIS A 143 -6.90 -11.61 5.29
C HIS A 143 -7.65 -10.53 4.51
N LEU A 144 -7.30 -10.26 3.25
CA LEU A 144 -8.02 -9.33 2.37
C LEU A 144 -9.34 -9.91 1.85
N ASN A 145 -9.51 -11.23 1.93
CA ASN A 145 -10.75 -11.92 1.58
C ASN A 145 -11.81 -11.88 2.70
N HIS A 146 -11.43 -11.43 3.90
CA HIS A 146 -12.38 -11.13 4.96
C HIS A 146 -12.93 -9.72 4.73
N TRP A 147 -14.06 -9.63 4.03
CA TRP A 147 -14.71 -8.35 3.76
C TRP A 147 -15.41 -7.83 5.02
N PRO A 148 -15.15 -6.59 5.45
CA PRO A 148 -15.78 -5.99 6.63
C PRO A 148 -17.21 -5.56 6.31
N LEU A 149 -18.11 -6.52 6.16
CA LEU A 149 -19.51 -6.30 5.83
C LEU A 149 -20.36 -6.09 7.08
N THR A 150 -21.50 -5.40 6.93
CA THR A 150 -22.48 -5.20 8.00
C THR A 150 -23.03 -6.52 8.54
N THR A 151 -23.13 -7.53 7.67
CA THR A 151 -23.45 -8.91 8.04
C THR A 151 -22.29 -9.82 7.59
N PRO A 152 -21.65 -10.57 8.49
CA PRO A 152 -20.60 -11.52 8.13
C PRO A 152 -21.13 -12.61 7.19
N LEU A 153 -20.39 -12.88 6.11
CA LEU A 153 -20.73 -13.89 5.12
C LEU A 153 -19.52 -14.82 4.88
N ASP A 154 -19.81 -16.10 4.61
CA ASP A 154 -18.82 -17.04 4.10
C ASP A 154 -18.71 -16.87 2.58
N LEU A 155 -17.74 -16.07 2.14
CA LEU A 155 -17.57 -15.71 0.74
C LEU A 155 -16.71 -16.73 -0.01
N LYS A 156 -17.16 -17.12 -1.20
CA LYS A 156 -16.44 -18.03 -2.09
C LYS A 156 -15.95 -17.26 -3.31
N PHE A 157 -14.65 -17.23 -3.49
CA PHE A 157 -14.02 -16.52 -4.59
C PHE A 157 -13.82 -17.44 -5.79
N SER A 158 -14.37 -17.07 -6.94
CA SER A 158 -14.23 -17.83 -8.19
C SER A 158 -12.90 -17.56 -8.90
N ILE A 159 -12.34 -16.37 -8.71
CA ILE A 159 -11.04 -15.95 -9.23
C ILE A 159 -10.28 -15.28 -8.09
N SER A 160 -8.98 -15.54 -8.01
CA SER A 160 -8.09 -14.85 -7.07
C SER A 160 -6.80 -14.44 -7.75
N ALA A 161 -6.23 -13.31 -7.34
CA ALA A 161 -4.96 -12.79 -7.86
C ALA A 161 -4.09 -12.29 -6.72
N SER A 162 -2.77 -12.23 -6.95
CA SER A 162 -1.79 -11.81 -5.94
C SER A 162 -1.71 -10.28 -5.78
N SER A 163 -2.17 -9.53 -6.77
CA SER A 163 -2.04 -8.07 -6.83
C SER A 163 -3.40 -7.38 -6.86
N GLY A 164 -3.54 -6.31 -6.08
CA GLY A 164 -4.75 -5.48 -6.08
C GLY A 164 -5.05 -4.86 -7.45
N GLU A 165 -4.02 -4.51 -8.23
CA GLU A 165 -4.21 -3.99 -9.60
C GLU A 165 -4.76 -5.07 -10.52
N THR A 166 -4.31 -6.32 -10.39
CA THR A 166 -4.88 -7.44 -11.17
C THR A 166 -6.33 -7.69 -10.80
N VAL A 167 -6.67 -7.68 -9.50
CA VAL A 167 -8.07 -7.80 -9.02
C VAL A 167 -8.94 -6.70 -9.61
N ARG A 168 -8.45 -5.45 -9.62
CA ARG A 168 -9.15 -4.30 -10.23
C ARG A 168 -9.38 -4.52 -11.73
N GLN A 169 -8.37 -4.93 -12.48
CA GLN A 169 -8.48 -5.18 -13.92
C GLN A 169 -9.48 -6.31 -14.22
N LEU A 170 -9.44 -7.40 -13.48
CA LEU A 170 -10.43 -8.49 -13.62
C LEU A 170 -11.85 -7.98 -13.40
N CYS A 171 -12.08 -7.13 -12.40
CA CYS A 171 -13.38 -6.55 -12.14
C CYS A 171 -13.87 -5.66 -13.30
N ILE A 172 -12.99 -4.79 -13.84
CA ILE A 172 -13.29 -3.94 -15.00
C ILE A 172 -13.68 -4.79 -16.23
N GLN A 173 -12.99 -5.92 -16.43
CA GLN A 173 -13.27 -6.84 -17.54
C GLN A 173 -14.50 -7.74 -17.32
N GLY A 174 -15.28 -7.52 -16.24
CA GLY A 174 -16.54 -8.21 -16.04
C GLY A 174 -16.46 -9.60 -15.43
N HIS A 175 -15.38 -9.93 -14.72
CA HIS A 175 -15.22 -11.23 -14.10
C HIS A 175 -15.94 -11.37 -12.75
N GLY A 176 -16.55 -10.33 -12.22
CA GLY A 176 -17.32 -10.43 -10.97
C GLY A 176 -17.25 -9.17 -10.11
N ILE A 177 -17.62 -9.36 -8.84
CA ILE A 177 -17.67 -8.33 -7.79
C ILE A 177 -16.39 -8.44 -6.95
N THR A 178 -15.86 -7.31 -6.49
CA THR A 178 -14.73 -7.28 -5.57
C THR A 178 -14.84 -6.11 -4.60
N LEU A 179 -14.02 -6.16 -3.52
CA LEU A 179 -13.89 -5.09 -2.53
C LEU A 179 -12.53 -4.40 -2.70
N LEU A 180 -12.54 -3.12 -3.09
CA LEU A 180 -11.35 -2.34 -3.38
C LEU A 180 -11.34 -1.00 -2.65
N SER A 181 -10.13 -0.47 -2.42
CA SER A 181 -9.94 0.88 -1.85
C SER A 181 -10.29 1.97 -2.86
N GLU A 182 -10.98 3.01 -2.42
CA GLU A 182 -11.41 4.12 -3.28
C GLU A 182 -10.26 4.77 -4.05
N PHE A 183 -9.08 4.89 -3.43
CA PHE A 183 -7.95 5.53 -4.07
C PHE A 183 -7.56 4.89 -5.42
N MET A 184 -7.80 3.59 -5.60
CA MET A 184 -7.42 2.86 -6.81
C MET A 184 -8.54 2.76 -7.85
N ILE A 185 -9.78 3.10 -7.50
CA ILE A 185 -10.95 2.96 -8.38
C ILE A 185 -11.64 4.28 -8.70
N ASN A 186 -11.23 5.40 -8.11
CA ASN A 186 -11.89 6.69 -8.31
C ASN A 186 -12.01 7.09 -9.78
N GLU A 187 -10.97 6.88 -10.58
CA GLU A 187 -11.01 7.18 -12.01
C GLU A 187 -11.90 6.21 -12.80
N ASP A 188 -12.06 4.96 -12.34
CA ASP A 188 -12.96 4.00 -12.96
C ASP A 188 -14.42 4.32 -12.66
N LEU A 189 -14.69 4.75 -11.42
CA LEU A 189 -16.04 5.21 -11.02
C LEU A 189 -16.44 6.45 -11.81
N LYS A 190 -15.56 7.45 -11.94
CA LYS A 190 -15.81 8.64 -12.76
C LYS A 190 -16.02 8.33 -14.24
N ALA A 191 -15.27 7.39 -14.76
CA ALA A 191 -15.33 6.96 -16.16
C ALA A 191 -16.47 5.94 -16.45
N GLY A 192 -17.18 5.49 -15.42
CA GLY A 192 -18.25 4.49 -15.55
C GLY A 192 -17.75 3.08 -15.90
N ARG A 193 -16.46 2.79 -15.75
CA ARG A 193 -15.91 1.43 -15.93
C ARG A 193 -16.27 0.51 -14.77
N LEU A 194 -16.38 1.08 -13.57
CA LEU A 194 -16.88 0.41 -12.38
C LEU A 194 -18.05 1.20 -11.80
N VAL A 195 -18.93 0.51 -11.11
CA VAL A 195 -20.00 1.09 -10.30
C VAL A 195 -19.94 0.51 -8.90
N LYS A 196 -20.34 1.31 -7.91
CA LYS A 196 -20.53 0.85 -6.54
C LYS A 196 -21.77 -0.03 -6.49
N VAL A 197 -21.68 -1.11 -5.74
CA VAL A 197 -22.82 -2.02 -5.48
C VAL A 197 -22.97 -2.19 -3.98
N LEU A 198 -24.18 -2.47 -3.50
CA LEU A 198 -24.49 -2.67 -2.08
C LEU A 198 -23.92 -1.53 -1.21
N GLU A 199 -24.18 -0.28 -1.61
CA GLU A 199 -23.69 0.89 -0.88
C GLU A 199 -24.20 0.91 0.57
N GLY A 200 -23.30 1.21 1.52
CA GLY A 200 -23.60 1.19 2.94
C GLY A 200 -23.38 -0.16 3.63
N GLU A 201 -23.15 -1.24 2.87
CA GLU A 201 -22.93 -2.57 3.42
C GLU A 201 -21.49 -2.89 3.82
N VAL A 202 -20.58 -1.99 3.56
CA VAL A 202 -19.18 -2.08 4.03
C VAL A 202 -19.01 -1.23 5.28
N LEU A 203 -18.59 -1.86 6.38
CA LEU A 203 -18.31 -1.17 7.64
C LEU A 203 -17.17 -0.16 7.47
N SER A 204 -17.38 1.07 7.95
CA SER A 204 -16.36 2.13 7.99
C SER A 204 -16.55 2.95 9.29
N PRO A 205 -15.48 3.27 10.04
CA PRO A 205 -14.08 2.92 9.77
C PRO A 205 -13.80 1.43 10.00
N ASN A 206 -12.86 0.89 9.24
CA ASN A 206 -12.34 -0.47 9.41
C ASN A 206 -10.81 -0.52 9.38
N ARG A 207 -10.27 -1.71 9.68
CA ARG A 207 -8.81 -1.91 9.82
C ARG A 207 -8.01 -1.74 8.53
N ARG A 208 -8.65 -1.71 7.36
CA ARG A 208 -8.00 -1.68 6.03
C ARG A 208 -7.99 -0.30 5.39
N GLU A 209 -8.50 0.76 6.05
CA GLU A 209 -8.68 2.07 5.43
C GLU A 209 -7.50 3.03 5.60
N LYS A 210 -6.73 2.88 6.68
CA LYS A 210 -5.61 3.79 6.97
C LYS A 210 -4.45 3.51 6.02
N VAL A 211 -3.83 4.59 5.54
CA VAL A 211 -2.61 4.55 4.74
C VAL A 211 -1.48 5.16 5.57
N HIS A 212 -0.38 4.44 5.68
CA HIS A 212 0.76 4.84 6.48
C HIS A 212 2.05 4.82 5.66
N ALA A 213 2.91 5.80 5.89
CA ALA A 213 4.32 5.68 5.56
C ALA A 213 5.05 5.11 6.78
N VAL A 214 5.79 4.03 6.60
CA VAL A 214 6.63 3.43 7.64
C VAL A 214 8.11 3.53 7.24
N TYR A 215 8.93 3.88 8.22
CA TYR A 215 10.37 4.09 8.03
C TYR A 215 11.10 3.88 9.35
N TYR A 216 12.41 3.65 9.30
CA TYR A 216 13.21 3.57 10.52
C TYR A 216 13.32 4.94 11.19
N GLN A 217 13.34 4.95 12.53
CA GLN A 217 13.52 6.16 13.34
C GLN A 217 14.69 7.00 12.84
N ASN A 218 15.76 6.32 12.48
CA ASN A 218 16.98 6.92 12.01
C ASN A 218 16.88 7.51 10.60
N SER A 219 16.00 6.96 9.75
CA SER A 219 15.71 7.49 8.42
C SER A 219 14.80 8.72 8.47
N GLY A 220 13.99 8.88 9.53
CA GLY A 220 13.08 10.02 9.70
C GLY A 220 13.79 11.37 9.90
N VAL A 221 15.11 11.38 10.13
CA VAL A 221 15.94 12.61 10.20
C VAL A 221 16.48 13.00 8.81
N SER A 222 16.37 12.11 7.81
CA SER A 222 16.89 12.39 6.47
C SER A 222 16.05 13.44 5.74
N SER A 223 16.69 14.49 5.23
CA SER A 223 16.04 15.59 4.49
C SER A 223 15.20 15.09 3.32
N ARG A 224 15.67 14.07 2.59
CA ARG A 224 14.96 13.50 1.45
C ARG A 224 13.73 12.70 1.86
N VAL A 225 13.76 12.02 3.03
CA VAL A 225 12.59 11.31 3.58
C VAL A 225 11.53 12.33 4.00
N LEU A 226 11.92 13.39 4.73
CA LEU A 226 11.00 14.46 5.12
C LEU A 226 10.42 15.15 3.89
N ALA A 227 11.24 15.49 2.90
CA ALA A 227 10.78 16.11 1.65
C ALA A 227 9.72 15.27 0.93
N PHE A 228 9.87 13.94 0.93
CA PHE A 228 8.87 13.06 0.33
C PHE A 228 7.60 12.94 1.16
N LEU A 229 7.71 12.92 2.49
CA LEU A 229 6.56 12.79 3.38
C LEU A 229 5.75 14.08 3.50
N ASP A 230 6.35 15.23 3.25
CA ASP A 230 5.72 16.57 3.36
C ASP A 230 5.17 17.07 2.02
N PHE A 231 5.60 16.44 0.91
CA PHE A 231 5.09 16.72 -0.44
C PHE A 231 3.74 16.08 -0.67
#